data_a150f4dcad993b00ea4dea2ea9d1d89a
#
_entry.id   a150f4dcad993b00ea4dea2ea9d1d89a
#
_cell.length_a   1.000
_cell.length_b   1.000
_cell.length_c   1.000
_cell.angle_alpha   90.00
_cell.angle_beta   90.00
_cell.angle_gamma   90.00
#
_symmetry.space_group_name_H-M   'P 1'
#
loop_
_entity.id
_entity.type
_entity.pdbx_description
1 polymer ?
#
loop_
_entity_poly.entity_id
_entity_poly.type
_entity_poly.pdbx_seq_one_letter_code
_entity_poly.pdbx_strand_id
1 'polypeptide(L)'
;MKRFFIKETVNNIGNKVRLDGWVQVTRRLGKMVFVELRDVTGLVQVVFTPDKVEVLETAKKLRPEFVVEIIGTVAKRPEKLVNKEQATGSVEIQAEELKILAEAKTPPFEIVETEKEDAGEELRFKYRYLDLRRAKNQKTIIIRSKLVKYMRDFLHKEGFIEVETPILAKSTPEGARDYLVPSRAYPGRFYALPQSPQQYKQMLMVAGFDRYFQIAPCFRDEDARADRAPDQFFQLDIEMSFVEQEEILDLIEKLYTSMIKELFPEKKITFSPWPRIPHAEAIAKYNSDKPDLRKDKNDPNELAFAFIVDWPFFESEKKDGKYIANHHIFTAPHTEDIGLLQTDPGKVRSWQHDIALNGYEVAGGSIRSTDPKVMEKVMELVGVSNEEAKKQFGHMMEAFEYGVPPHGGIACGIDRLMTILVNAPNIREVVAFPKTGDNREPMTGSPSEVDEKQLEDLSISIVKKK
;
A
#
# COMPACT_ATOMS: atom_id res chain seq x y z
N MET A 1 29.21 -24.14 -8.14
CA MET A 1 27.89 -24.82 -8.25
C MET A 1 26.80 -23.70 -8.24
N LYS A 2 25.69 -23.88 -9.00
CA LYS A 2 24.55 -22.99 -8.97
C LYS A 2 23.87 -23.02 -7.59
N ARG A 3 23.42 -21.87 -7.07
CA ARG A 3 22.63 -21.78 -5.83
C ARG A 3 21.26 -22.40 -6.03
N PHE A 4 20.80 -23.20 -5.07
CA PHE A 4 19.41 -23.63 -4.91
C PHE A 4 18.72 -22.80 -3.85
N PHE A 5 17.41 -22.61 -3.99
CA PHE A 5 16.58 -22.09 -2.90
C PHE A 5 16.17 -23.24 -1.96
N ILE A 6 15.95 -22.90 -0.69
CA ILE A 6 15.60 -23.89 0.34
C ILE A 6 14.35 -24.68 -0.03
N LYS A 7 13.31 -24.04 -0.58
CA LYS A 7 12.09 -24.75 -1.03
C LYS A 7 12.34 -25.82 -2.09
N GLU A 8 13.43 -25.71 -2.86
CA GLU A 8 13.74 -26.68 -3.93
C GLU A 8 14.34 -28.00 -3.41
N THR A 9 14.79 -27.99 -2.13
CA THR A 9 15.46 -29.15 -1.53
C THR A 9 14.57 -30.39 -1.46
N VAL A 10 13.24 -30.20 -1.22
CA VAL A 10 12.30 -31.34 -1.14
C VAL A 10 12.21 -32.15 -2.40
N ASN A 11 12.53 -31.57 -3.57
CA ASN A 11 12.53 -32.22 -4.88
C ASN A 11 13.94 -32.68 -5.32
N ASN A 12 14.95 -32.54 -4.43
CA ASN A 12 16.34 -32.80 -4.76
C ASN A 12 17.00 -33.84 -3.82
N ILE A 13 16.21 -34.78 -3.28
CA ILE A 13 16.70 -35.83 -2.38
C ILE A 13 17.76 -36.68 -3.10
N GLY A 14 18.89 -36.91 -2.43
CA GLY A 14 20.06 -37.64 -2.97
C GLY A 14 21.00 -36.77 -3.81
N ASN A 15 20.62 -35.55 -4.16
CA ASN A 15 21.44 -34.64 -4.95
C ASN A 15 22.30 -33.74 -4.06
N LYS A 16 23.48 -33.38 -4.57
CA LYS A 16 24.34 -32.35 -3.97
C LYS A 16 23.84 -30.97 -4.36
N VAL A 17 23.63 -30.12 -3.37
CA VAL A 17 23.11 -28.74 -3.52
C VAL A 17 24.04 -27.74 -2.86
N ARG A 18 24.02 -26.49 -3.37
CA ARG A 18 24.60 -25.32 -2.72
C ARG A 18 23.45 -24.44 -2.22
N LEU A 19 23.46 -24.14 -0.93
CA LEU A 19 22.51 -23.23 -0.26
C LEU A 19 23.26 -22.06 0.34
N ASP A 20 22.74 -20.85 0.13
CA ASP A 20 23.24 -19.64 0.74
C ASP A 20 22.11 -19.01 1.57
N GLY A 21 22.38 -18.66 2.83
CA GLY A 21 21.35 -18.13 3.72
C GLY A 21 21.88 -17.65 5.04
N TRP A 22 20.96 -17.38 5.94
CA TRP A 22 21.22 -16.94 7.31
C TRP A 22 21.06 -18.11 8.28
N VAL A 23 21.98 -18.22 9.23
CA VAL A 23 21.85 -19.14 10.37
C VAL A 23 20.74 -18.62 11.28
N GLN A 24 19.65 -19.34 11.42
CA GLN A 24 18.57 -18.97 12.33
C GLN A 24 18.81 -19.49 13.75
N VAL A 25 19.05 -20.78 13.87
CA VAL A 25 19.31 -21.45 15.16
C VAL A 25 20.45 -22.44 14.99
N THR A 26 21.29 -22.55 16.03
CA THR A 26 22.34 -23.56 16.13
C THR A 26 22.10 -24.40 17.37
N ARG A 27 22.08 -25.72 17.23
CA ARG A 27 21.93 -26.69 18.33
C ARG A 27 23.07 -27.68 18.32
N ARG A 28 23.61 -28.04 19.48
CA ARG A 28 24.63 -29.08 19.63
C ARG A 28 23.99 -30.29 20.30
N LEU A 29 24.08 -31.44 19.68
CA LEU A 29 23.56 -32.67 20.23
C LEU A 29 24.64 -33.77 20.13
N GLY A 30 25.21 -34.17 21.25
CA GLY A 30 26.35 -35.05 21.31
C GLY A 30 27.55 -34.49 20.55
N LYS A 31 28.01 -35.19 19.53
CA LYS A 31 29.16 -34.80 18.70
C LYS A 31 28.74 -34.07 17.40
N MET A 32 27.45 -33.82 17.18
CA MET A 32 26.92 -33.19 15.97
C MET A 32 26.48 -31.73 16.23
N VAL A 33 26.50 -30.94 15.18
CA VAL A 33 25.91 -29.61 15.16
C VAL A 33 24.77 -29.59 14.16
N PHE A 34 23.62 -29.04 14.60
CA PHE A 34 22.44 -28.85 13.78
C PHE A 34 22.23 -27.34 13.60
N VAL A 35 22.00 -26.93 12.38
CA VAL A 35 21.73 -25.54 12.04
C VAL A 35 20.40 -25.45 11.29
N GLU A 36 19.54 -24.55 11.70
CA GLU A 36 18.41 -24.12 10.85
C GLU A 36 18.91 -22.99 9.95
N LEU A 37 19.00 -23.27 8.65
CA LEU A 37 19.35 -22.31 7.63
C LEU A 37 18.08 -21.68 7.07
N ARG A 38 18.07 -20.35 6.94
CA ARG A 38 16.95 -19.56 6.41
C ARG A 38 17.34 -18.86 5.12
N ASP A 39 16.44 -18.90 4.12
CA ASP A 39 16.43 -18.00 2.98
C ASP A 39 15.01 -17.39 2.81
N VAL A 40 14.79 -16.63 1.74
CA VAL A 40 13.50 -16.00 1.42
C VAL A 40 12.38 -17.03 1.17
N THR A 41 12.69 -18.28 0.95
CA THR A 41 11.72 -19.35 0.62
C THR A 41 11.39 -20.26 1.79
N GLY A 42 12.10 -20.13 2.92
CA GLY A 42 11.83 -20.91 4.13
C GLY A 42 13.07 -21.32 4.91
N LEU A 43 12.93 -22.42 5.63
CA LEU A 43 13.93 -22.99 6.54
C LEU A 43 14.29 -24.41 6.12
N VAL A 44 15.54 -24.83 6.34
CA VAL A 44 15.94 -26.22 6.24
C VAL A 44 16.95 -26.57 7.33
N GLN A 45 16.84 -27.78 7.88
CA GLN A 45 17.85 -28.30 8.81
C GLN A 45 19.10 -28.70 8.05
N VAL A 46 20.27 -28.30 8.56
CA VAL A 46 21.59 -28.71 8.10
C VAL A 46 22.26 -29.47 9.23
N VAL A 47 22.87 -30.62 8.91
CA VAL A 47 23.52 -31.49 9.87
C VAL A 47 25.03 -31.55 9.58
N PHE A 48 25.81 -31.28 10.60
CA PHE A 48 27.29 -31.38 10.58
C PHE A 48 27.70 -32.54 11.46
N THR A 49 28.37 -33.50 10.86
CA THR A 49 28.75 -34.79 11.48
C THR A 49 30.24 -34.90 11.82
N PRO A 50 30.65 -35.75 12.78
CA PRO A 50 32.02 -35.85 13.25
C PRO A 50 33.05 -36.38 12.21
N ASP A 51 32.58 -37.05 11.18
CA ASP A 51 33.43 -37.56 10.10
C ASP A 51 34.08 -36.44 9.26
N LYS A 52 33.50 -35.23 9.30
CA LYS A 52 34.01 -34.01 8.63
C LYS A 52 34.53 -33.00 9.62
N VAL A 53 35.66 -33.30 10.22
CA VAL A 53 36.21 -32.58 11.37
C VAL A 53 36.32 -31.04 11.12
N GLU A 54 36.94 -30.63 10.00
CA GLU A 54 37.16 -29.21 9.70
C GLU A 54 35.85 -28.42 9.53
N VAL A 55 34.87 -29.03 8.82
CA VAL A 55 33.56 -28.46 8.60
C VAL A 55 32.79 -28.33 9.94
N LEU A 56 32.87 -29.38 10.78
CA LEU A 56 32.26 -29.40 12.10
C LEU A 56 32.87 -28.33 13.03
N GLU A 57 34.20 -28.17 13.05
CA GLU A 57 34.86 -27.14 13.86
C GLU A 57 34.45 -25.73 13.42
N THR A 58 34.25 -25.51 12.12
CA THR A 58 33.71 -24.26 11.59
C THR A 58 32.25 -24.09 11.99
N ALA A 59 31.42 -25.13 11.93
CA ALA A 59 30.01 -25.08 12.33
C ALA A 59 29.83 -24.76 13.82
N LYS A 60 30.75 -25.14 14.69
CA LYS A 60 30.75 -24.81 16.12
C LYS A 60 30.90 -23.29 16.38
N LYS A 61 31.42 -22.52 15.43
CA LYS A 61 31.60 -21.06 15.54
C LYS A 61 30.36 -20.29 15.10
N LEU A 62 29.41 -20.96 14.44
CA LEU A 62 28.20 -20.32 13.91
C LEU A 62 27.34 -19.72 15.03
N ARG A 63 26.84 -18.54 14.77
CA ARG A 63 25.88 -17.81 15.64
C ARG A 63 24.65 -17.40 14.80
N PRO A 64 23.55 -17.10 15.45
CA PRO A 64 22.38 -16.55 14.78
C PRO A 64 22.73 -15.38 13.86
N GLU A 65 22.08 -15.32 12.71
CA GLU A 65 22.20 -14.30 11.68
C GLU A 65 23.54 -14.27 10.93
N PHE A 66 24.49 -15.20 11.20
CA PHE A 66 25.64 -15.37 10.31
C PHE A 66 25.17 -15.75 8.91
N VAL A 67 25.80 -15.19 7.88
CA VAL A 67 25.54 -15.53 6.48
C VAL A 67 26.50 -16.59 6.05
N VAL A 68 25.97 -17.69 5.52
CA VAL A 68 26.78 -18.87 5.17
C VAL A 68 26.45 -19.40 3.77
N GLU A 69 27.47 -20.02 3.15
CA GLU A 69 27.35 -20.91 2.01
C GLU A 69 27.54 -22.32 2.51
N ILE A 70 26.64 -23.23 2.18
CA ILE A 70 26.67 -24.63 2.55
C ILE A 70 26.52 -25.47 1.29
N ILE A 71 27.48 -26.39 1.08
CA ILE A 71 27.35 -27.42 0.05
C ILE A 71 27.16 -28.75 0.78
N GLY A 72 26.16 -29.52 0.36
CA GLY A 72 25.86 -30.79 0.98
C GLY A 72 24.82 -31.61 0.20
N THR A 73 24.62 -32.83 0.63
CA THR A 73 23.67 -33.76 0.02
C THR A 73 22.31 -33.65 0.73
N VAL A 74 21.23 -33.57 -0.04
CA VAL A 74 19.86 -33.56 0.51
C VAL A 74 19.50 -34.99 0.91
N ALA A 75 19.21 -35.19 2.20
CA ALA A 75 18.79 -36.47 2.77
C ALA A 75 17.34 -36.43 3.24
N LYS A 76 16.64 -37.56 3.11
CA LYS A 76 15.30 -37.72 3.69
C LYS A 76 15.44 -37.91 5.19
N ARG A 77 14.65 -37.13 5.98
CA ARG A 77 14.61 -37.31 7.44
C ARG A 77 13.86 -38.58 7.81
N PRO A 78 14.29 -39.30 8.87
CA PRO A 78 13.53 -40.41 9.42
C PRO A 78 12.09 -39.95 9.77
N GLU A 79 11.12 -40.81 9.55
CA GLU A 79 9.67 -40.42 9.76
C GLU A 79 9.40 -39.87 11.15
N LYS A 80 10.05 -40.39 12.19
CA LYS A 80 9.91 -39.89 13.58
C LYS A 80 10.48 -38.48 13.80
N LEU A 81 11.32 -37.97 12.88
CA LEU A 81 12.00 -36.69 12.97
C LEU A 81 11.48 -35.67 11.94
N VAL A 82 10.45 -36.03 11.17
CA VAL A 82 9.82 -35.14 10.20
C VAL A 82 9.11 -34.01 10.96
N ASN A 83 9.45 -32.77 10.63
CA ASN A 83 8.74 -31.58 11.14
C ASN A 83 7.59 -31.22 10.17
N LYS A 84 6.35 -31.55 10.57
CA LYS A 84 5.16 -31.30 9.74
C LYS A 84 4.78 -29.83 9.62
N GLU A 85 5.31 -28.98 10.48
CA GLU A 85 5.05 -27.52 10.46
C GLU A 85 5.93 -26.74 9.47
N GLN A 86 7.01 -27.40 8.97
CA GLN A 86 7.90 -26.82 7.98
C GLN A 86 7.71 -27.49 6.62
N ALA A 87 7.58 -26.67 5.56
CA ALA A 87 7.43 -27.18 4.19
C ALA A 87 8.59 -28.09 3.75
N THR A 88 9.79 -27.86 4.28
CA THR A 88 11.01 -28.67 4.03
C THR A 88 11.30 -29.65 5.14
N GLY A 89 10.39 -29.83 6.10
CA GLY A 89 10.61 -30.62 7.30
C GLY A 89 10.79 -32.13 7.09
N SER A 90 10.55 -32.62 5.87
CA SER A 90 10.79 -34.00 5.47
C SER A 90 12.24 -34.27 5.03
N VAL A 91 13.04 -33.21 4.85
CA VAL A 91 14.45 -33.32 4.37
C VAL A 91 15.41 -32.60 5.31
N GLU A 92 16.68 -32.93 5.20
CA GLU A 92 17.78 -32.22 5.83
C GLU A 92 19.00 -32.22 4.88
N ILE A 93 19.95 -31.35 5.13
CA ILE A 93 21.18 -31.26 4.36
C ILE A 93 22.32 -31.87 5.16
N GLN A 94 22.93 -32.89 4.64
CA GLN A 94 24.18 -33.44 5.17
C GLN A 94 25.33 -32.57 4.64
N ALA A 95 25.86 -31.70 5.49
CA ALA A 95 26.85 -30.70 5.09
C ALA A 95 28.19 -31.38 4.71
N GLU A 96 28.74 -30.97 3.58
CA GLU A 96 30.05 -31.39 3.09
C GLU A 96 31.07 -30.27 3.13
N GLU A 97 30.61 -29.05 2.85
CA GLU A 97 31.44 -27.85 2.88
C GLU A 97 30.65 -26.72 3.58
N LEU A 98 31.34 -25.87 4.31
CA LEU A 98 30.79 -24.70 4.98
C LEU A 98 31.74 -23.52 4.81
N LYS A 99 31.20 -22.41 4.33
CA LYS A 99 31.91 -21.14 4.27
C LYS A 99 31.10 -20.03 4.98
N ILE A 100 31.71 -19.35 5.93
CA ILE A 100 31.12 -18.14 6.51
C ILE A 100 31.36 -17.00 5.54
N LEU A 101 30.29 -16.41 5.00
CA LEU A 101 30.33 -15.29 4.06
C LEU A 101 30.39 -13.96 4.81
N ALA A 102 29.62 -13.87 5.92
CA ALA A 102 29.65 -12.72 6.82
C ALA A 102 29.27 -13.14 8.23
N GLU A 103 29.99 -12.60 9.20
CA GLU A 103 29.64 -12.68 10.61
C GLU A 103 28.59 -11.61 10.96
N ALA A 104 27.77 -11.88 11.96
CA ALA A 104 26.78 -10.94 12.47
C ALA A 104 27.06 -10.58 13.93
N LYS A 105 26.79 -9.32 14.28
CA LYS A 105 26.64 -8.92 15.69
C LYS A 105 25.34 -9.51 16.25
N THR A 106 25.25 -9.65 17.54
CA THR A 106 24.00 -10.03 18.20
C THR A 106 22.91 -8.99 17.85
N PRO A 107 21.79 -9.41 17.25
CA PRO A 107 20.70 -8.51 16.95
C PRO A 107 20.16 -7.81 18.22
N PRO A 108 19.66 -6.57 18.12
CA PRO A 108 19.10 -5.83 19.26
C PRO A 108 17.76 -6.40 19.75
N PHE A 109 17.15 -7.29 18.99
CA PHE A 109 15.96 -8.07 19.32
C PHE A 109 15.97 -9.41 18.59
N GLU A 110 15.15 -10.35 19.04
CA GLU A 110 15.05 -11.67 18.42
C GLU A 110 14.34 -11.59 17.05
N ILE A 111 14.96 -12.18 16.03
CA ILE A 111 14.39 -12.28 14.69
C ILE A 111 13.33 -13.39 14.65
N VAL A 112 13.54 -14.49 15.38
CA VAL A 112 12.56 -15.56 15.49
C VAL A 112 11.39 -15.07 16.34
N GLU A 113 10.20 -15.10 15.80
CA GLU A 113 8.98 -14.73 16.53
C GLU A 113 8.75 -15.72 17.67
N THR A 114 8.60 -15.20 18.89
CA THR A 114 8.28 -15.93 20.10
C THR A 114 7.02 -15.34 20.72
N GLU A 115 6.34 -16.09 21.60
CA GLU A 115 5.17 -15.59 22.36
C GLU A 115 5.54 -14.52 23.41
N LYS A 116 6.82 -14.23 23.58
CA LYS A 116 7.32 -13.18 24.49
C LYS A 116 7.11 -11.80 23.87
N GLU A 117 7.10 -10.79 24.73
CA GLU A 117 6.98 -9.39 24.34
C GLU A 117 7.89 -9.05 23.16
N ASP A 118 7.28 -8.51 22.12
CA ASP A 118 7.99 -8.03 20.95
C ASP A 118 8.76 -6.74 21.26
N ALA A 119 9.81 -6.49 20.50
CA ALA A 119 10.54 -5.22 20.60
C ALA A 119 9.61 -4.05 20.25
N GLY A 120 9.74 -2.94 20.96
CA GLY A 120 8.94 -1.73 20.71
C GLY A 120 9.09 -1.23 19.27
N GLU A 121 8.06 -0.57 18.76
CA GLU A 121 7.96 -0.08 17.37
C GLU A 121 9.19 0.73 16.95
N GLU A 122 9.65 1.66 17.79
CA GLU A 122 10.80 2.52 17.48
C GLU A 122 12.10 1.73 17.27
N LEU A 123 12.34 0.71 18.10
CA LEU A 123 13.50 -0.17 17.94
C LEU A 123 13.41 -1.02 16.68
N ARG A 124 12.23 -1.57 16.39
CA ARG A 124 11.98 -2.34 15.15
C ARG A 124 12.16 -1.47 13.90
N PHE A 125 11.71 -0.22 13.93
CA PHE A 125 11.84 0.69 12.78
C PHE A 125 13.28 1.18 12.61
N LYS A 126 14.01 1.42 13.71
CA LYS A 126 15.44 1.74 13.64
C LYS A 126 16.27 0.63 13.00
N TYR A 127 15.93 -0.62 13.29
CA TYR A 127 16.58 -1.79 12.69
C TYR A 127 15.64 -2.53 11.72
N ARG A 128 14.89 -1.78 10.92
CA ARG A 128 13.84 -2.33 10.05
C ARG A 128 14.34 -3.43 9.11
N TYR A 129 15.57 -3.35 8.64
CA TYR A 129 16.21 -4.40 7.85
C TYR A 129 16.37 -5.73 8.61
N LEU A 130 16.42 -5.74 9.94
CA LEU A 130 16.37 -6.94 10.75
C LEU A 130 14.93 -7.39 11.00
N ASP A 131 14.03 -6.47 11.31
CA ASP A 131 12.61 -6.75 11.50
C ASP A 131 11.96 -7.36 10.24
N LEU A 132 12.39 -6.91 9.05
CA LEU A 132 11.98 -7.50 7.76
C LEU A 132 12.49 -8.94 7.53
N ARG A 133 13.42 -9.46 8.33
CA ARG A 133 13.82 -10.88 8.30
C ARG A 133 12.80 -11.81 8.96
N ARG A 134 11.88 -11.27 9.76
CA ARG A 134 10.81 -12.04 10.39
C ARG A 134 9.86 -12.60 9.34
N ALA A 135 9.46 -13.85 9.50
CA ALA A 135 8.63 -14.57 8.53
C ALA A 135 7.30 -13.84 8.23
N LYS A 136 6.65 -13.30 9.26
CA LYS A 136 5.41 -12.51 9.13
C LYS A 136 5.60 -11.30 8.23
N ASN A 137 6.65 -10.50 8.50
CA ASN A 137 6.91 -9.27 7.73
C ASN A 137 7.30 -9.58 6.29
N GLN A 138 8.15 -10.60 6.06
CA GLN A 138 8.47 -11.05 4.70
C GLN A 138 7.23 -11.50 3.95
N LYS A 139 6.38 -12.34 4.57
CA LYS A 139 5.12 -12.80 3.98
C LYS A 139 4.24 -11.63 3.58
N THR A 140 4.11 -10.60 4.43
CA THR A 140 3.31 -9.39 4.17
C THR A 140 3.83 -8.64 2.94
N ILE A 141 5.13 -8.41 2.83
CA ILE A 141 5.71 -7.70 1.68
C ILE A 141 5.61 -8.54 0.39
N ILE A 142 5.82 -9.86 0.48
CA ILE A 142 5.68 -10.76 -0.67
C ILE A 142 4.22 -10.79 -1.16
N ILE A 143 3.24 -10.90 -0.27
CA ILE A 143 1.83 -10.93 -0.69
C ILE A 143 1.39 -9.57 -1.25
N ARG A 144 1.89 -8.44 -0.69
CA ARG A 144 1.68 -7.10 -1.27
C ARG A 144 2.18 -7.04 -2.72
N SER A 145 3.38 -7.56 -3.00
CA SER A 145 3.93 -7.62 -4.35
C SER A 145 3.05 -8.45 -5.30
N LYS A 146 2.52 -9.58 -4.83
CA LYS A 146 1.59 -10.42 -5.60
C LYS A 146 0.27 -9.71 -5.85
N LEU A 147 -0.26 -8.99 -4.86
CA LEU A 147 -1.49 -8.23 -4.97
C LEU A 147 -1.37 -7.14 -6.05
N VAL A 148 -0.30 -6.34 -6.00
CA VAL A 148 -0.05 -5.31 -7.01
C VAL A 148 0.12 -5.92 -8.41
N LYS A 149 0.84 -7.04 -8.50
CA LYS A 149 0.96 -7.79 -9.78
C LYS A 149 -0.40 -8.23 -10.29
N TYR A 150 -1.25 -8.79 -9.44
CA TYR A 150 -2.60 -9.24 -9.81
C TYR A 150 -3.45 -8.07 -10.35
N MET A 151 -3.42 -6.91 -9.66
CA MET A 151 -4.13 -5.71 -10.10
C MET A 151 -3.69 -5.29 -11.50
N ARG A 152 -2.37 -5.27 -11.77
CA ARG A 152 -1.83 -4.96 -13.10
C ARG A 152 -2.27 -5.95 -14.17
N ASP A 153 -2.09 -7.25 -13.90
CA ASP A 153 -2.45 -8.30 -14.87
C ASP A 153 -3.95 -8.26 -15.20
N PHE A 154 -4.82 -8.04 -14.20
CA PHE A 154 -6.25 -7.93 -14.36
C PHE A 154 -6.62 -6.71 -15.24
N LEU A 155 -6.10 -5.52 -14.90
CA LEU A 155 -6.45 -4.29 -15.60
C LEU A 155 -5.92 -4.28 -17.04
N HIS A 156 -4.71 -4.77 -17.28
CA HIS A 156 -4.23 -4.95 -18.66
C HIS A 156 -5.12 -5.90 -19.48
N LYS A 157 -5.62 -6.97 -18.87
CA LYS A 157 -6.58 -7.89 -19.52
C LYS A 157 -7.92 -7.22 -19.82
N GLU A 158 -8.37 -6.27 -19.00
CA GLU A 158 -9.58 -5.48 -19.22
C GLU A 158 -9.32 -4.28 -20.17
N GLY A 159 -8.13 -4.17 -20.77
CA GLY A 159 -7.80 -3.15 -21.78
C GLY A 159 -7.32 -1.81 -21.22
N PHE A 160 -6.94 -1.77 -19.95
CA PHE A 160 -6.37 -0.56 -19.34
C PHE A 160 -4.90 -0.38 -19.70
N ILE A 161 -4.50 0.88 -19.78
CA ILE A 161 -3.11 1.32 -20.02
C ILE A 161 -2.56 1.88 -18.70
N GLU A 162 -1.43 1.35 -18.23
CA GLU A 162 -0.71 1.93 -17.09
C GLU A 162 0.07 3.15 -17.56
N VAL A 163 -0.22 4.33 -16.99
CA VAL A 163 0.48 5.57 -17.32
C VAL A 163 1.00 6.23 -16.05
N GLU A 164 2.30 6.46 -15.97
CA GLU A 164 2.93 7.18 -14.88
C GLU A 164 2.74 8.69 -15.03
N THR A 165 2.33 9.35 -13.96
CA THR A 165 2.16 10.81 -13.91
C THR A 165 3.30 11.47 -13.14
N PRO A 166 3.57 12.77 -13.37
CA PRO A 166 4.67 13.47 -12.71
C PRO A 166 4.55 13.48 -11.18
N ILE A 167 5.67 13.18 -10.51
CA ILE A 167 5.80 13.31 -9.05
C ILE A 167 6.16 14.75 -8.66
N LEU A 168 6.94 15.46 -9.48
CA LEU A 168 7.17 16.89 -9.32
C LEU A 168 6.10 17.65 -10.09
N ALA A 169 5.02 17.99 -9.41
CA ALA A 169 3.83 18.61 -10.00
C ALA A 169 3.66 20.06 -9.54
N LYS A 170 2.59 20.69 -9.98
CA LYS A 170 2.12 21.97 -9.44
C LYS A 170 1.29 21.71 -8.20
N SER A 171 1.41 22.59 -7.18
CA SER A 171 0.52 22.60 -6.03
C SER A 171 -0.95 22.67 -6.44
N THR A 172 -1.76 21.78 -5.90
CA THR A 172 -3.20 21.69 -6.18
C THR A 172 -3.98 21.53 -4.87
N PRO A 173 -5.07 22.25 -4.66
CA PRO A 173 -5.86 22.14 -3.46
C PRO A 173 -6.76 20.89 -3.52
N GLU A 174 -6.28 19.78 -3.02
CA GLU A 174 -7.03 18.51 -2.98
C GLU A 174 -7.43 18.10 -1.54
N GLY A 175 -7.48 19.07 -0.61
CA GLY A 175 -7.95 18.86 0.75
C GLY A 175 -6.88 18.67 1.81
N ALA A 176 -5.66 18.22 1.45
CA ALA A 176 -4.52 18.10 2.36
C ALA A 176 -3.50 19.23 2.14
N ARG A 177 -2.51 19.33 3.04
CA ARG A 177 -1.34 20.20 2.81
C ARG A 177 -0.36 19.51 1.86
N ASP A 178 0.27 20.31 0.99
CA ASP A 178 1.27 19.82 0.04
C ASP A 178 2.66 19.72 0.69
N TYR A 179 3.44 18.72 0.26
CA TYR A 179 4.89 18.74 0.41
C TYR A 179 5.49 19.56 -0.72
N LEU A 180 6.24 20.63 -0.38
CA LEU A 180 6.84 21.53 -1.33
C LEU A 180 8.30 21.18 -1.60
N VAL A 181 8.69 21.16 -2.89
CA VAL A 181 10.06 20.92 -3.33
C VAL A 181 10.57 22.18 -4.06
N PRO A 182 11.56 22.89 -3.52
CA PRO A 182 12.06 24.13 -4.13
C PRO A 182 12.77 23.86 -5.45
N SER A 183 12.62 24.79 -6.41
CA SER A 183 13.29 24.71 -7.70
C SER A 183 14.57 25.54 -7.72
N ARG A 184 15.71 24.87 -7.94
CA ARG A 184 16.99 25.57 -8.12
C ARG A 184 17.04 26.41 -9.40
N ALA A 185 16.39 25.94 -10.48
CA ALA A 185 16.37 26.64 -11.75
C ALA A 185 15.48 27.89 -11.75
N TYR A 186 14.51 27.97 -10.85
CA TYR A 186 13.56 29.07 -10.73
C TYR A 186 13.45 29.52 -9.27
N PRO A 187 14.36 30.38 -8.78
CA PRO A 187 14.35 30.84 -7.39
C PRO A 187 12.98 31.39 -6.97
N GLY A 188 12.52 31.02 -5.77
CA GLY A 188 11.21 31.40 -5.24
C GLY A 188 10.02 30.61 -5.83
N ARG A 189 10.26 29.64 -6.72
CA ARG A 189 9.23 28.72 -7.22
C ARG A 189 9.42 27.32 -6.67
N PHE A 190 8.31 26.62 -6.49
CA PHE A 190 8.28 25.28 -5.90
C PHE A 190 7.49 24.33 -6.78
N TYR A 191 7.94 23.08 -6.83
CA TYR A 191 7.09 21.95 -7.16
C TYR A 191 6.35 21.51 -5.89
N ALA A 192 5.26 20.78 -6.07
CA ALA A 192 4.60 20.04 -4.99
C ALA A 192 4.61 18.54 -5.32
N LEU A 193 4.71 17.71 -4.28
CA LEU A 193 4.45 16.28 -4.44
C LEU A 193 2.94 16.07 -4.58
N PRO A 194 2.45 15.20 -5.49
CA PRO A 194 1.03 15.08 -5.81
C PRO A 194 0.26 14.42 -4.65
N GLN A 195 -0.87 15.02 -4.29
CA GLN A 195 -1.81 14.41 -3.34
C GLN A 195 -2.56 13.23 -3.96
N SER A 196 -2.78 13.30 -5.28
CA SER A 196 -3.29 12.25 -6.16
C SER A 196 -2.97 12.62 -7.62
N PRO A 197 -3.10 11.69 -8.60
CA PRO A 197 -2.95 12.00 -10.03
C PRO A 197 -4.21 12.64 -10.65
N GLN A 198 -5.14 13.22 -9.85
CA GLN A 198 -6.48 13.60 -10.29
C GLN A 198 -6.53 14.43 -11.56
N GLN A 199 -5.74 15.49 -11.65
CA GLN A 199 -5.78 16.35 -12.84
C GLN A 199 -5.18 15.65 -14.07
N TYR A 200 -4.08 14.91 -13.89
CA TYR A 200 -3.42 14.20 -14.99
C TYR A 200 -4.30 13.09 -15.57
N LYS A 201 -4.98 12.30 -14.74
CA LYS A 201 -5.84 11.22 -15.26
C LYS A 201 -7.03 11.76 -16.05
N GLN A 202 -7.63 12.89 -15.64
CA GLN A 202 -8.69 13.54 -16.43
C GLN A 202 -8.14 14.11 -17.74
N MET A 203 -6.91 14.64 -17.74
CA MET A 203 -6.21 15.06 -18.97
C MET A 203 -5.92 13.90 -19.92
N LEU A 204 -5.66 12.69 -19.40
CA LEU A 204 -5.52 11.49 -20.21
C LEU A 204 -6.83 11.09 -20.89
N MET A 205 -7.98 11.31 -20.24
CA MET A 205 -9.29 11.10 -20.90
C MET A 205 -9.49 12.09 -22.06
N VAL A 206 -9.15 13.37 -21.87
CA VAL A 206 -9.14 14.37 -22.97
C VAL A 206 -8.19 13.96 -24.08
N ALA A 207 -7.05 13.36 -23.74
CA ALA A 207 -6.05 12.88 -24.71
C ALA A 207 -6.48 11.61 -25.45
N GLY A 208 -7.65 11.05 -25.15
CA GLY A 208 -8.19 9.88 -25.84
C GLY A 208 -7.73 8.52 -25.28
N PHE A 209 -7.23 8.47 -24.05
CA PHE A 209 -7.00 7.21 -23.36
C PHE A 209 -8.30 6.78 -22.70
N ASP A 210 -8.96 5.77 -23.24
CA ASP A 210 -10.27 5.33 -22.75
C ASP A 210 -10.23 4.69 -21.37
N ARG A 211 -9.13 4.02 -21.04
CA ARG A 211 -8.96 3.27 -19.79
C ARG A 211 -7.54 3.44 -19.26
N TYR A 212 -7.41 4.19 -18.20
CA TYR A 212 -6.15 4.46 -17.51
C TYR A 212 -6.13 3.81 -16.14
N PHE A 213 -4.96 3.33 -15.74
CA PHE A 213 -4.67 3.08 -14.34
C PHE A 213 -3.21 3.42 -13.99
N GLN A 214 -2.94 3.55 -12.69
CA GLN A 214 -1.60 3.72 -12.14
C GLN A 214 -1.55 3.17 -10.72
N ILE A 215 -0.42 2.56 -10.35
CA ILE A 215 -0.07 2.35 -8.93
C ILE A 215 0.58 3.65 -8.47
N ALA A 216 -0.24 4.61 -8.08
CA ALA A 216 0.14 6.01 -7.86
C ALA A 216 0.73 6.22 -6.46
N PRO A 217 1.96 6.78 -6.33
CA PRO A 217 2.42 7.33 -5.07
C PRO A 217 1.68 8.64 -4.79
N CYS A 218 1.09 8.74 -3.62
CA CYS A 218 0.36 9.92 -3.15
C CYS A 218 1.01 10.47 -1.88
N PHE A 219 1.04 11.80 -1.75
CA PHE A 219 1.72 12.50 -0.66
C PHE A 219 0.77 13.51 -0.03
N ARG A 220 0.58 13.43 1.28
CA ARG A 220 -0.29 14.37 2.02
C ARG A 220 0.37 14.71 3.34
N ASP A 221 0.64 15.99 3.59
CA ASP A 221 1.15 16.46 4.88
C ASP A 221 -0.01 16.55 5.88
N GLU A 222 -0.35 15.43 6.46
CA GLU A 222 -1.42 15.27 7.44
C GLU A 222 -0.87 14.67 8.73
N ASP A 223 -1.65 14.81 9.81
CA ASP A 223 -1.31 14.21 11.09
C ASP A 223 -1.43 12.68 11.02
N ALA A 224 -0.47 12.00 11.65
CA ALA A 224 -0.45 10.54 11.68
C ALA A 224 -1.66 9.93 12.39
N ARG A 225 -2.24 8.89 11.79
CA ARG A 225 -3.31 8.07 12.37
C ARG A 225 -2.97 6.59 12.23
N ALA A 226 -3.55 5.75 13.07
CA ALA A 226 -3.32 4.30 13.01
C ALA A 226 -3.85 3.67 11.71
N ASP A 227 -4.92 4.23 11.15
CA ASP A 227 -5.64 3.77 9.95
C ASP A 227 -5.22 4.48 8.66
N ARG A 228 -4.32 5.47 8.75
CA ARG A 228 -3.90 6.31 7.63
C ARG A 228 -2.39 6.56 7.68
N ALA A 229 -1.70 6.29 6.58
CA ALA A 229 -0.32 6.73 6.43
C ALA A 229 -0.27 8.26 6.37
N PRO A 230 0.56 8.90 7.20
CA PRO A 230 0.50 10.34 7.39
C PRO A 230 1.01 11.15 6.20
N ASP A 231 1.91 10.61 5.40
CA ASP A 231 2.69 11.39 4.45
C ASP A 231 2.76 10.76 3.05
N GLN A 232 3.03 9.49 2.94
CA GLN A 232 3.14 8.76 1.68
C GLN A 232 2.36 7.45 1.73
N PHE A 233 1.55 7.20 0.70
CA PHE A 233 0.81 5.96 0.52
C PHE A 233 0.64 5.65 -0.96
N PHE A 234 0.19 4.45 -1.28
CA PHE A 234 -0.04 4.04 -2.65
C PHE A 234 -1.52 3.79 -2.92
N GLN A 235 -1.98 4.26 -4.07
CA GLN A 235 -3.32 3.98 -4.56
C GLN A 235 -3.23 3.21 -5.88
N LEU A 236 -4.14 2.26 -6.06
CA LEU A 236 -4.54 1.87 -7.40
C LEU A 236 -5.53 2.94 -7.88
N ASP A 237 -5.09 3.78 -8.80
CA ASP A 237 -5.87 4.86 -9.38
C ASP A 237 -6.35 4.47 -10.76
N ILE A 238 -7.65 4.66 -11.03
CA ILE A 238 -8.33 4.23 -12.26
C ILE A 238 -9.18 5.37 -12.78
N GLU A 239 -9.17 5.59 -14.11
CA GLU A 239 -10.10 6.49 -14.79
C GLU A 239 -10.54 5.88 -16.13
N MET A 240 -11.82 6.05 -16.47
CA MET A 240 -12.46 5.47 -17.66
C MET A 240 -13.29 6.52 -18.38
N SER A 241 -13.24 6.53 -19.71
CA SER A 241 -14.10 7.35 -20.56
C SER A 241 -15.36 6.59 -20.98
N PHE A 242 -16.43 7.34 -21.28
CA PHE A 242 -17.71 6.82 -21.80
C PHE A 242 -18.36 5.77 -20.90
N VAL A 243 -18.33 6.01 -19.59
CA VAL A 243 -18.84 5.09 -18.57
C VAL A 243 -19.85 5.75 -17.66
N GLU A 244 -20.72 4.94 -17.10
CA GLU A 244 -21.60 5.26 -15.98
C GLU A 244 -21.03 4.71 -14.66
N GLN A 245 -21.59 5.14 -13.54
CA GLN A 245 -21.13 4.75 -12.20
C GLN A 245 -21.08 3.23 -12.02
N GLU A 246 -22.14 2.51 -12.40
CA GLU A 246 -22.24 1.06 -12.21
C GLU A 246 -21.13 0.28 -12.92
N GLU A 247 -20.65 0.74 -14.07
CA GLU A 247 -19.57 0.07 -14.79
C GLU A 247 -18.24 0.14 -14.01
N ILE A 248 -18.00 1.25 -13.28
CA ILE A 248 -16.84 1.41 -12.40
C ILE A 248 -16.98 0.49 -11.19
N LEU A 249 -18.17 0.48 -10.55
CA LEU A 249 -18.46 -0.35 -9.39
C LEU A 249 -18.30 -1.84 -9.72
N ASP A 250 -18.84 -2.29 -10.83
CA ASP A 250 -18.76 -3.68 -11.28
C ASP A 250 -17.33 -4.10 -11.62
N LEU A 251 -16.53 -3.22 -12.23
CA LEU A 251 -15.11 -3.48 -12.50
C LEU A 251 -14.33 -3.75 -11.21
N ILE A 252 -14.51 -2.89 -10.19
CA ILE A 252 -13.82 -3.03 -8.91
C ILE A 252 -14.30 -4.23 -8.12
N GLU A 253 -15.62 -4.48 -8.09
CA GLU A 253 -16.18 -5.69 -7.46
C GLU A 253 -15.57 -6.96 -8.07
N LYS A 254 -15.48 -7.02 -9.41
CA LYS A 254 -14.87 -8.14 -10.14
C LYS A 254 -13.38 -8.28 -9.83
N LEU A 255 -12.63 -7.18 -9.85
CA LEU A 255 -11.20 -7.16 -9.53
C LEU A 255 -10.95 -7.68 -8.12
N TYR A 256 -11.60 -7.10 -7.12
CA TYR A 256 -11.35 -7.45 -5.72
C TYR A 256 -11.83 -8.85 -5.38
N THR A 257 -13.02 -9.24 -5.85
CA THR A 257 -13.55 -10.58 -5.62
C THR A 257 -12.63 -11.66 -6.17
N SER A 258 -12.16 -11.51 -7.42
CA SER A 258 -11.26 -12.48 -8.04
C SER A 258 -9.87 -12.50 -7.40
N MET A 259 -9.31 -11.33 -7.07
CA MET A 259 -8.03 -11.19 -6.39
C MET A 259 -8.03 -11.83 -4.99
N ILE A 260 -9.06 -11.56 -4.21
CA ILE A 260 -9.20 -12.12 -2.86
C ILE A 260 -9.34 -13.64 -2.93
N LYS A 261 -10.16 -14.15 -3.83
CA LYS A 261 -10.33 -15.60 -4.03
C LYS A 261 -9.01 -16.30 -4.37
N GLU A 262 -8.14 -15.67 -5.17
CA GLU A 262 -6.87 -16.27 -5.58
C GLU A 262 -5.78 -16.12 -4.52
N LEU A 263 -5.61 -14.93 -3.94
CA LEU A 263 -4.48 -14.62 -3.07
C LEU A 263 -4.75 -14.85 -1.58
N PHE A 264 -6.03 -14.87 -1.17
CA PHE A 264 -6.49 -14.99 0.22
C PHE A 264 -7.64 -16.00 0.33
N PRO A 265 -7.43 -17.28 -0.02
CA PRO A 265 -8.51 -18.28 -0.07
C PRO A 265 -9.18 -18.54 1.29
N GLU A 266 -8.55 -18.14 2.39
CA GLU A 266 -9.13 -18.20 3.74
C GLU A 266 -10.18 -17.11 4.01
N LYS A 267 -10.17 -16.02 3.23
CA LYS A 267 -11.11 -14.91 3.39
C LYS A 267 -12.47 -15.23 2.77
N LYS A 268 -13.53 -14.70 3.37
CA LYS A 268 -14.91 -14.91 2.97
C LYS A 268 -15.58 -13.57 2.69
N ILE A 269 -15.98 -13.34 1.46
CA ILE A 269 -16.77 -12.16 1.08
C ILE A 269 -18.22 -12.43 1.46
N THR A 270 -18.81 -11.54 2.27
CA THR A 270 -20.14 -11.71 2.87
C THR A 270 -21.26 -11.57 1.84
N PHE A 271 -21.13 -10.65 0.90
CA PHE A 271 -22.15 -10.33 -0.10
C PHE A 271 -21.63 -10.49 -1.53
N SER A 272 -22.47 -11.00 -2.43
CA SER A 272 -22.21 -11.03 -3.86
C SER A 272 -23.55 -11.02 -4.59
N PRO A 273 -23.88 -9.95 -5.34
CA PRO A 273 -23.12 -8.71 -5.50
C PRO A 273 -23.01 -7.89 -4.20
N TRP A 274 -22.05 -6.96 -4.16
CA TRP A 274 -21.88 -6.04 -3.03
C TRP A 274 -23.07 -5.08 -2.97
N PRO A 275 -23.62 -4.79 -1.79
CA PRO A 275 -24.73 -3.86 -1.66
C PRO A 275 -24.32 -2.43 -2.08
N ARG A 276 -25.23 -1.74 -2.79
CA ARG A 276 -25.17 -0.32 -3.07
C ARG A 276 -26.06 0.38 -2.06
N ILE A 277 -25.48 1.12 -1.14
CA ILE A 277 -26.18 1.76 0.00
C ILE A 277 -26.13 3.27 -0.21
N PRO A 278 -27.27 3.96 -0.36
CA PRO A 278 -27.31 5.41 -0.38
C PRO A 278 -26.71 6.00 0.91
N HIS A 279 -25.91 7.05 0.80
CA HIS A 279 -25.27 7.68 1.95
C HIS A 279 -26.26 8.02 3.07
N ALA A 280 -27.42 8.58 2.73
CA ALA A 280 -28.46 8.92 3.71
C ALA A 280 -28.95 7.67 4.49
N GLU A 281 -29.07 6.52 3.81
CA GLU A 281 -29.43 5.25 4.45
C GLU A 281 -28.29 4.74 5.35
N ALA A 282 -27.04 4.85 4.89
CA ALA A 282 -25.87 4.45 5.68
C ALA A 282 -25.80 5.23 7.00
N ILE A 283 -25.98 6.55 6.95
CA ILE A 283 -26.01 7.38 8.15
C ILE A 283 -27.22 7.06 9.03
N ALA A 284 -28.42 6.94 8.47
CA ALA A 284 -29.63 6.67 9.25
C ALA A 284 -29.61 5.32 9.96
N LYS A 285 -29.07 4.28 9.31
CA LYS A 285 -29.13 2.90 9.81
C LYS A 285 -27.91 2.51 10.64
N TYR A 286 -26.73 3.01 10.27
CA TYR A 286 -25.46 2.57 10.87
C TYR A 286 -24.70 3.70 11.57
N ASN A 287 -25.19 4.92 11.50
CA ASN A 287 -24.52 6.14 12.02
C ASN A 287 -23.06 6.25 11.51
N SER A 288 -22.84 5.85 10.26
CA SER A 288 -21.51 5.85 9.63
C SER A 288 -21.63 5.81 8.12
N ASP A 289 -20.76 6.53 7.44
CA ASP A 289 -20.51 6.50 6.00
C ASP A 289 -19.66 5.29 5.55
N LYS A 290 -19.13 4.54 6.49
CA LYS A 290 -18.31 3.32 6.28
C LYS A 290 -18.74 2.21 7.25
N PRO A 291 -19.95 1.69 7.11
CA PRO A 291 -20.49 0.72 8.04
C PRO A 291 -19.70 -0.60 8.04
N ASP A 292 -19.56 -1.19 9.22
CA ASP A 292 -19.11 -2.58 9.36
C ASP A 292 -20.30 -3.53 9.27
N LEU A 293 -20.46 -4.15 8.12
CA LEU A 293 -21.58 -5.03 7.78
C LEU A 293 -21.30 -6.53 8.06
N ARG A 294 -20.18 -6.85 8.71
CA ARG A 294 -19.88 -8.25 9.07
C ARG A 294 -20.96 -8.81 9.99
N LYS A 295 -21.27 -10.09 9.80
CA LYS A 295 -22.16 -10.86 10.66
C LYS A 295 -21.48 -11.19 12.00
N ASP A 296 -20.21 -11.57 11.92
CA ASP A 296 -19.33 -11.74 13.07
C ASP A 296 -18.16 -10.78 13.01
N LYS A 297 -18.22 -9.71 13.81
CA LYS A 297 -17.15 -8.70 13.87
C LYS A 297 -15.84 -9.22 14.44
N ASN A 298 -15.85 -10.40 15.08
CA ASN A 298 -14.66 -11.06 15.62
C ASN A 298 -14.02 -12.02 14.62
N ASP A 299 -14.69 -12.40 13.52
CA ASP A 299 -14.06 -13.19 12.45
C ASP A 299 -13.15 -12.29 11.59
N PRO A 300 -11.82 -12.42 11.73
CA PRO A 300 -10.89 -11.62 10.93
C PRO A 300 -10.89 -12.02 9.46
N ASN A 301 -11.53 -13.12 9.09
CA ASN A 301 -11.59 -13.60 7.72
C ASN A 301 -12.89 -13.21 7.01
N GLU A 302 -13.85 -12.63 7.70
CA GLU A 302 -15.06 -12.10 7.08
C GLU A 302 -14.79 -10.71 6.46
N LEU A 303 -15.11 -10.56 5.17
CA LEU A 303 -14.97 -9.32 4.41
C LEU A 303 -16.35 -8.87 3.93
N ALA A 304 -16.87 -7.82 4.53
CA ALA A 304 -18.18 -7.25 4.22
C ALA A 304 -18.01 -5.93 3.47
N PHE A 305 -17.92 -6.04 2.14
CA PHE A 305 -17.88 -4.88 1.24
C PHE A 305 -19.26 -4.28 1.03
N ALA A 306 -19.30 -2.97 0.85
CA ALA A 306 -20.46 -2.23 0.34
C ALA A 306 -19.99 -1.00 -0.43
N PHE A 307 -20.74 -0.61 -1.45
CA PHE A 307 -20.62 0.70 -2.07
C PHE A 307 -21.53 1.69 -1.36
N ILE A 308 -21.00 2.86 -1.03
CA ILE A 308 -21.78 3.99 -0.51
C ILE A 308 -21.94 4.98 -1.66
N VAL A 309 -23.17 5.22 -2.05
CA VAL A 309 -23.55 6.00 -3.24
C VAL A 309 -24.48 7.15 -2.88
N ASP A 310 -24.88 7.97 -3.85
CA ASP A 310 -25.81 9.09 -3.65
C ASP A 310 -25.40 10.03 -2.53
N TRP A 311 -24.14 10.41 -2.53
CA TRP A 311 -23.57 11.31 -1.53
C TRP A 311 -24.13 12.73 -1.66
N PRO A 312 -24.33 13.46 -0.54
CA PRO A 312 -24.57 14.91 -0.62
C PRO A 312 -23.35 15.58 -1.25
N PHE A 313 -23.55 16.49 -2.17
CA PHE A 313 -22.44 17.21 -2.83
C PHE A 313 -21.67 18.08 -1.87
N PHE A 314 -22.38 18.73 -0.95
CA PHE A 314 -21.80 19.62 0.05
C PHE A 314 -22.00 19.07 1.47
N GLU A 315 -21.09 19.41 2.36
CA GLU A 315 -21.24 19.16 3.79
C GLU A 315 -22.46 19.92 4.35
N SER A 316 -23.01 19.43 5.45
CA SER A 316 -24.15 20.07 6.13
C SER A 316 -23.78 21.42 6.73
N GLU A 317 -22.52 21.61 7.09
CA GLU A 317 -22.01 22.85 7.68
C GLU A 317 -21.33 23.73 6.63
N LYS A 318 -21.50 25.05 6.80
CA LYS A 318 -20.78 26.03 5.97
C LYS A 318 -19.63 26.63 6.77
N LYS A 319 -18.54 26.89 6.10
CA LYS A 319 -17.41 27.63 6.68
C LYS A 319 -17.38 29.05 6.11
N ASP A 320 -17.41 30.05 6.98
CA ASP A 320 -17.41 31.45 6.58
C ASP A 320 -18.54 31.84 5.58
N GLY A 321 -19.70 31.18 5.71
CA GLY A 321 -20.86 31.37 4.83
C GLY A 321 -20.77 30.62 3.48
N LYS A 322 -19.68 29.95 3.19
CA LYS A 322 -19.43 29.19 1.95
C LYS A 322 -19.71 27.71 2.15
N TYR A 323 -20.15 27.04 1.10
CA TYR A 323 -20.30 25.58 1.12
C TYR A 323 -18.93 24.90 1.12
N ILE A 324 -18.86 23.72 1.72
CA ILE A 324 -17.70 22.84 1.66
C ILE A 324 -18.10 21.65 0.80
N ALA A 325 -17.35 21.36 -0.26
CA ALA A 325 -17.56 20.14 -1.04
C ALA A 325 -17.24 18.92 -0.17
N ASN A 326 -18.13 17.95 -0.15
CA ASN A 326 -17.97 16.75 0.69
C ASN A 326 -16.75 15.90 0.26
N HIS A 327 -16.49 15.88 -1.05
CA HIS A 327 -15.33 15.24 -1.66
C HIS A 327 -14.64 16.22 -2.61
N HIS A 328 -14.53 15.86 -3.88
CA HIS A 328 -13.80 16.64 -4.86
C HIS A 328 -14.73 17.57 -5.67
N ILE A 329 -14.31 18.81 -5.90
CA ILE A 329 -15.09 19.81 -6.66
C ILE A 329 -15.34 19.40 -8.14
N PHE A 330 -14.59 18.42 -8.66
CA PHE A 330 -14.78 17.87 -10.01
C PHE A 330 -15.75 16.68 -10.05
N THR A 331 -16.40 16.33 -8.96
CA THR A 331 -17.47 15.33 -8.94
C THR A 331 -18.68 15.88 -9.69
N ALA A 332 -19.35 15.04 -10.48
CA ALA A 332 -20.59 15.44 -11.13
C ALA A 332 -21.76 15.45 -10.13
N PRO A 333 -22.60 16.48 -10.09
CA PRO A 333 -23.90 16.38 -9.44
C PRO A 333 -24.82 15.45 -10.22
N HIS A 334 -25.82 14.86 -9.56
CA HIS A 334 -26.87 14.14 -10.25
C HIS A 334 -27.56 15.08 -11.26
N THR A 335 -27.83 14.58 -12.46
CA THR A 335 -28.37 15.40 -13.55
C THR A 335 -29.68 16.10 -13.16
N GLU A 336 -30.56 15.44 -12.44
CA GLU A 336 -31.83 15.96 -11.94
C GLU A 336 -31.67 17.02 -10.85
N ASP A 337 -30.51 17.06 -10.19
CA ASP A 337 -30.23 17.99 -9.08
C ASP A 337 -29.47 19.26 -9.53
N ILE A 338 -29.02 19.33 -10.80
CA ILE A 338 -28.21 20.48 -11.30
C ILE A 338 -28.92 21.83 -11.06
N GLY A 339 -30.25 21.90 -11.22
CA GLY A 339 -31.02 23.11 -10.95
C GLY A 339 -30.97 23.56 -9.49
N LEU A 340 -30.76 22.63 -8.55
CA LEU A 340 -30.65 22.92 -7.13
C LEU A 340 -29.36 23.67 -6.78
N LEU A 341 -28.32 23.62 -7.61
CA LEU A 341 -27.11 24.41 -7.41
C LEU A 341 -27.38 25.91 -7.33
N GLN A 342 -28.50 26.37 -7.94
CA GLN A 342 -28.91 27.79 -7.88
C GLN A 342 -29.94 28.09 -6.79
N THR A 343 -30.79 27.11 -6.44
CA THR A 343 -31.95 27.35 -5.56
C THR A 343 -31.79 26.78 -4.16
N ASP A 344 -31.20 25.56 -4.03
CA ASP A 344 -31.00 24.90 -2.73
C ASP A 344 -29.78 23.98 -2.80
N PRO A 345 -28.53 24.52 -2.86
CA PRO A 345 -27.30 23.72 -3.04
C PRO A 345 -27.10 22.62 -2.00
N GLY A 346 -27.60 22.83 -0.77
CA GLY A 346 -27.48 21.85 0.31
C GLY A 346 -28.21 20.52 0.07
N LYS A 347 -29.08 20.45 -0.95
CA LYS A 347 -29.82 19.24 -1.33
C LYS A 347 -29.27 18.53 -2.57
N VAL A 348 -28.23 19.06 -3.18
CA VAL A 348 -27.62 18.48 -4.37
C VAL A 348 -26.92 17.17 -4.00
N ARG A 349 -27.28 16.08 -4.68
CA ARG A 349 -26.56 14.80 -4.62
C ARG A 349 -25.46 14.78 -5.66
N SER A 350 -24.46 13.96 -5.42
CA SER A 350 -23.32 13.78 -6.31
C SER A 350 -23.17 12.31 -6.74
N TRP A 351 -22.60 12.08 -7.91
CA TRP A 351 -22.19 10.76 -8.40
C TRP A 351 -20.89 10.27 -7.72
N GLN A 352 -20.70 10.63 -6.46
CA GLN A 352 -19.65 10.07 -5.62
C GLN A 352 -19.97 8.63 -5.25
N HIS A 353 -18.93 7.80 -5.14
CA HIS A 353 -19.03 6.43 -4.66
C HIS A 353 -17.77 6.05 -3.87
N ASP A 354 -17.99 5.47 -2.71
CA ASP A 354 -16.92 4.96 -1.85
C ASP A 354 -17.11 3.47 -1.59
N ILE A 355 -16.03 2.78 -1.27
CA ILE A 355 -16.09 1.39 -0.83
C ILE A 355 -15.85 1.32 0.66
N ALA A 356 -16.87 0.91 1.39
CA ALA A 356 -16.76 0.51 2.79
C ALA A 356 -16.38 -0.97 2.90
N LEU A 357 -15.38 -1.28 3.73
CA LEU A 357 -14.96 -2.64 4.06
C LEU A 357 -14.70 -2.73 5.57
N ASN A 358 -15.50 -3.51 6.27
CA ASN A 358 -15.32 -3.80 7.70
C ASN A 358 -15.15 -2.53 8.57
N GLY A 359 -15.85 -1.46 8.26
CA GLY A 359 -15.76 -0.20 9.00
C GLY A 359 -14.69 0.79 8.50
N TYR A 360 -14.02 0.47 7.41
CA TYR A 360 -13.03 1.34 6.77
C TYR A 360 -13.45 1.73 5.36
N GLU A 361 -13.18 2.96 4.97
CA GLU A 361 -13.21 3.40 3.58
C GLU A 361 -11.92 2.91 2.90
N VAL A 362 -12.02 2.04 1.90
CA VAL A 362 -10.85 1.46 1.20
C VAL A 362 -10.67 2.02 -0.20
N ALA A 363 -11.66 2.68 -0.76
CA ALA A 363 -11.61 3.35 -2.04
C ALA A 363 -12.66 4.46 -2.11
N GLY A 364 -12.40 5.46 -2.94
CA GLY A 364 -13.35 6.53 -3.25
C GLY A 364 -13.18 7.02 -4.68
N GLY A 365 -14.30 7.40 -5.31
CA GLY A 365 -14.33 7.84 -6.69
C GLY A 365 -15.63 8.52 -7.07
N SER A 366 -15.73 8.95 -8.33
CA SER A 366 -16.95 9.59 -8.83
C SER A 366 -17.01 9.56 -10.36
N ILE A 367 -18.21 9.84 -10.91
CA ILE A 367 -18.34 10.40 -12.25
C ILE A 367 -17.91 11.87 -12.17
N ARG A 368 -17.20 12.34 -13.20
CA ARG A 368 -16.64 13.70 -13.23
C ARG A 368 -17.55 14.69 -13.92
N SER A 369 -17.57 15.91 -13.39
CA SER A 369 -18.24 17.01 -14.05
C SER A 369 -17.41 17.44 -15.28
N THR A 370 -18.05 17.45 -16.42
CA THR A 370 -17.45 17.88 -17.70
C THR A 370 -18.08 19.16 -18.24
N ASP A 371 -19.15 19.67 -17.59
CA ASP A 371 -19.80 20.91 -17.97
C ASP A 371 -19.12 22.10 -17.25
N PRO A 372 -18.48 23.02 -18.01
CA PRO A 372 -17.81 24.19 -17.44
C PRO A 372 -18.72 25.06 -16.59
N LYS A 373 -20.01 25.20 -16.94
CA LYS A 373 -20.98 26.04 -16.20
C LYS A 373 -21.29 25.43 -14.83
N VAL A 374 -21.44 24.10 -14.77
CA VAL A 374 -21.61 23.38 -13.51
C VAL A 374 -20.38 23.55 -12.63
N MET A 375 -19.19 23.39 -13.21
CA MET A 375 -17.91 23.55 -12.49
C MET A 375 -17.73 24.97 -11.95
N GLU A 376 -17.99 26.00 -12.78
CA GLU A 376 -17.93 27.41 -12.36
C GLU A 376 -18.88 27.67 -11.19
N LYS A 377 -20.13 27.14 -11.26
CA LYS A 377 -21.11 27.33 -10.19
C LYS A 377 -20.71 26.64 -8.90
N VAL A 378 -20.17 25.42 -8.97
CA VAL A 378 -19.63 24.74 -7.80
C VAL A 378 -18.47 25.53 -7.17
N MET A 379 -17.53 26.01 -7.99
CA MET A 379 -16.40 26.83 -7.50
C MET A 379 -16.87 28.12 -6.82
N GLU A 380 -17.87 28.79 -7.39
CA GLU A 380 -18.51 29.97 -6.76
C GLU A 380 -19.07 29.62 -5.37
N LEU A 381 -19.82 28.51 -5.25
CA LEU A 381 -20.46 28.09 -4.01
C LEU A 381 -19.45 27.74 -2.90
N VAL A 382 -18.32 27.11 -3.27
CA VAL A 382 -17.23 26.83 -2.31
C VAL A 382 -16.30 28.01 -2.09
N GLY A 383 -16.53 29.12 -2.82
CA GLY A 383 -15.84 30.40 -2.63
C GLY A 383 -14.47 30.49 -3.26
N VAL A 384 -14.20 29.70 -4.30
CA VAL A 384 -13.04 29.84 -5.16
C VAL A 384 -13.34 30.94 -6.18
N SER A 385 -12.52 31.98 -6.20
CA SER A 385 -12.67 33.08 -7.18
C SER A 385 -12.31 32.60 -8.59
N ASN A 386 -12.87 33.27 -9.62
CA ASN A 386 -12.55 32.97 -11.00
C ASN A 386 -11.04 33.10 -11.31
N GLU A 387 -10.33 34.01 -10.65
CA GLU A 387 -8.88 34.18 -10.81
C GLU A 387 -8.12 32.98 -10.22
N GLU A 388 -8.53 32.53 -9.01
CA GLU A 388 -7.95 31.35 -8.38
C GLU A 388 -8.27 30.08 -9.16
N ALA A 389 -9.50 29.90 -9.65
CA ALA A 389 -9.92 28.80 -10.48
C ALA A 389 -9.05 28.71 -11.75
N LYS A 390 -8.87 29.84 -12.46
CA LYS A 390 -7.98 29.90 -13.63
C LYS A 390 -6.52 29.61 -13.29
N LYS A 391 -6.03 30.11 -12.17
CA LYS A 391 -4.66 29.86 -11.72
C LYS A 391 -4.42 28.39 -11.38
N GLN A 392 -5.39 27.72 -10.73
CA GLN A 392 -5.25 26.34 -10.23
C GLN A 392 -5.61 25.31 -11.30
N PHE A 393 -6.73 25.52 -12.00
CA PHE A 393 -7.38 24.55 -12.89
C PHE A 393 -7.53 25.01 -14.34
N GLY A 394 -7.02 26.22 -14.69
CA GLY A 394 -7.21 26.80 -16.01
C GLY A 394 -6.76 25.89 -17.15
N HIS A 395 -5.65 25.17 -16.99
CA HIS A 395 -5.17 24.19 -17.98
C HIS A 395 -6.15 23.03 -18.22
N MET A 396 -6.87 22.60 -17.18
CA MET A 396 -7.86 21.53 -17.30
C MET A 396 -9.16 22.07 -17.91
N MET A 397 -9.61 23.25 -17.48
CA MET A 397 -10.78 23.90 -18.06
C MET A 397 -10.58 24.18 -19.56
N GLU A 398 -9.41 24.69 -19.94
CA GLU A 398 -9.02 24.87 -21.33
C GLU A 398 -9.02 23.57 -22.12
N ALA A 399 -8.44 22.49 -21.55
CA ALA A 399 -8.43 21.19 -22.20
C ALA A 399 -9.85 20.64 -22.46
N PHE A 400 -10.79 20.88 -21.56
CA PHE A 400 -12.18 20.45 -21.72
C PHE A 400 -12.87 21.13 -22.90
N GLU A 401 -12.46 22.35 -23.29
CA GLU A 401 -12.97 23.04 -24.48
C GLU A 401 -12.59 22.34 -25.79
N TYR A 402 -11.54 21.49 -25.79
CA TYR A 402 -11.14 20.70 -26.96
C TYR A 402 -11.87 19.36 -27.09
N GLY A 403 -12.87 19.10 -26.23
CA GLY A 403 -13.69 17.91 -26.27
C GLY A 403 -13.30 16.90 -25.20
N VAL A 404 -13.98 16.98 -24.07
CA VAL A 404 -13.82 16.04 -22.96
C VAL A 404 -14.92 14.97 -23.06
N PRO A 405 -14.59 13.67 -23.02
CA PRO A 405 -15.60 12.62 -22.95
C PRO A 405 -16.23 12.60 -21.54
N PRO A 406 -17.48 12.14 -21.37
CA PRO A 406 -17.95 11.75 -20.04
C PRO A 406 -17.01 10.69 -19.49
N HIS A 407 -16.60 10.84 -18.23
CA HIS A 407 -15.61 9.96 -17.61
C HIS A 407 -15.81 9.87 -16.10
N GLY A 408 -15.23 8.86 -15.52
CA GLY A 408 -15.25 8.61 -14.10
C GLY A 408 -14.16 7.64 -13.68
N GLY A 409 -13.94 7.57 -12.39
CA GLY A 409 -12.89 6.70 -11.87
C GLY A 409 -12.95 6.52 -10.37
N ILE A 410 -12.01 5.74 -9.87
CA ILE A 410 -11.90 5.39 -8.46
C ILE A 410 -10.44 5.26 -8.05
N ALA A 411 -10.12 5.65 -6.83
CA ALA A 411 -8.80 5.53 -6.23
C ALA A 411 -8.86 4.61 -5.01
N CYS A 412 -8.14 3.50 -5.07
CA CYS A 412 -8.18 2.42 -4.10
C CYS A 412 -6.91 2.42 -3.24
N GLY A 413 -7.04 2.65 -1.93
CA GLY A 413 -5.91 2.66 -0.99
C GLY A 413 -5.31 1.27 -0.78
N ILE A 414 -4.16 1.00 -1.39
CA ILE A 414 -3.49 -0.33 -1.33
C ILE A 414 -3.09 -0.68 0.10
N ASP A 415 -2.54 0.28 0.84
CA ASP A 415 -2.02 0.03 2.18
C ASP A 415 -3.15 -0.32 3.16
N ARG A 416 -4.27 0.39 3.08
CA ARG A 416 -5.45 0.13 3.92
C ARG A 416 -6.09 -1.22 3.57
N LEU A 417 -6.26 -1.53 2.29
CA LEU A 417 -6.75 -2.83 1.85
C LEU A 417 -5.86 -3.96 2.35
N MET A 418 -4.53 -3.81 2.19
CA MET A 418 -3.56 -4.79 2.70
C MET A 418 -3.66 -5.00 4.20
N THR A 419 -3.83 -3.92 4.99
CA THR A 419 -3.97 -4.00 6.45
C THR A 419 -5.13 -4.93 6.84
N ILE A 420 -6.27 -4.79 6.17
CA ILE A 420 -7.46 -5.62 6.41
C ILE A 420 -7.23 -7.07 5.93
N LEU A 421 -6.67 -7.25 4.75
CA LEU A 421 -6.48 -8.58 4.16
C LEU A 421 -5.49 -9.45 4.94
N VAL A 422 -4.43 -8.87 5.51
CA VAL A 422 -3.45 -9.62 6.31
C VAL A 422 -3.70 -9.56 7.82
N ASN A 423 -4.82 -8.97 8.26
CA ASN A 423 -5.17 -8.78 9.67
C ASN A 423 -4.06 -8.05 10.46
N ALA A 424 -3.46 -7.04 9.84
CA ALA A 424 -2.45 -6.24 10.50
C ALA A 424 -3.08 -5.27 11.51
N PRO A 425 -2.43 -4.97 12.65
CA PRO A 425 -2.98 -4.08 13.67
C PRO A 425 -3.04 -2.61 13.21
N ASN A 426 -2.19 -2.23 12.27
CA ASN A 426 -2.15 -0.89 11.70
C ASN A 426 -1.44 -0.90 10.34
N ILE A 427 -1.54 0.23 9.63
CA ILE A 427 -1.01 0.40 8.27
C ILE A 427 0.53 0.33 8.19
N ARG A 428 1.25 0.62 9.26
CA ARG A 428 2.72 0.60 9.29
C ARG A 428 3.28 -0.81 9.15
N GLU A 429 2.52 -1.83 9.53
CA GLU A 429 2.96 -3.24 9.41
C GLU A 429 2.92 -3.76 7.97
N VAL A 430 2.22 -3.08 7.05
CA VAL A 430 2.13 -3.49 5.64
C VAL A 430 3.04 -2.69 4.71
N VAL A 431 3.84 -1.78 5.27
CA VAL A 431 4.81 -0.94 4.55
C VAL A 431 6.23 -1.41 4.86
N ALA A 432 7.08 -1.50 3.82
CA ALA A 432 8.46 -1.99 4.01
C ALA A 432 9.29 -1.09 4.95
N PHE A 433 9.21 0.22 4.75
CA PHE A 433 9.92 1.21 5.56
C PHE A 433 8.93 2.27 6.06
N PRO A 434 8.20 1.97 7.14
CA PRO A 434 7.20 2.88 7.71
C PRO A 434 7.84 4.01 8.49
N LYS A 435 7.09 5.10 8.66
CA LYS A 435 7.40 6.14 9.64
C LYS A 435 6.69 5.87 10.98
N THR A 436 7.24 6.45 12.03
CA THR A 436 6.63 6.46 13.36
C THR A 436 5.38 7.35 13.40
N GLY A 437 4.63 7.31 14.50
CA GLY A 437 3.44 8.12 14.69
C GLY A 437 3.69 9.64 14.69
N ASP A 438 4.91 10.09 14.80
CA ASP A 438 5.35 11.49 14.73
C ASP A 438 6.09 11.82 13.41
N ASN A 439 5.85 11.03 12.37
CA ASN A 439 6.36 11.22 11.00
C ASN A 439 7.88 11.12 10.84
N ARG A 440 8.59 10.48 11.77
CA ARG A 440 10.03 10.21 11.63
C ARG A 440 10.27 8.82 11.03
N GLU A 441 11.29 8.69 10.21
CA GLU A 441 11.81 7.40 9.76
C GLU A 441 13.12 7.10 10.50
N PRO A 442 13.11 6.21 11.52
CA PRO A 442 14.22 6.05 12.43
C PRO A 442 15.45 5.35 11.84
N MET A 443 15.31 4.61 10.74
CA MET A 443 16.42 3.85 10.13
C MET A 443 17.41 4.77 9.43
N THR A 444 16.91 5.71 8.63
CA THR A 444 17.75 6.69 7.91
C THR A 444 17.84 8.03 8.63
N GLY A 445 16.95 8.28 9.61
CA GLY A 445 16.91 9.52 10.38
C GLY A 445 16.21 10.67 9.67
N SER A 446 15.26 10.39 8.79
CA SER A 446 14.47 11.44 8.12
C SER A 446 13.25 11.89 8.97
N PRO A 447 12.87 13.20 8.94
CA PRO A 447 13.53 14.30 8.25
C PRO A 447 14.87 14.67 8.92
N SER A 448 15.83 15.13 8.12
CA SER A 448 17.18 15.52 8.58
C SER A 448 17.48 16.97 8.26
N GLU A 449 18.48 17.51 8.94
CA GLU A 449 19.04 18.82 8.59
C GLU A 449 19.70 18.77 7.21
N VAL A 450 19.75 19.92 6.54
CA VAL A 450 20.41 20.11 5.24
C VAL A 450 21.53 21.13 5.39
N ASP A 451 22.57 21.03 4.56
CA ASP A 451 23.70 21.96 4.57
C ASP A 451 23.26 23.37 4.17
N GLU A 452 23.85 24.40 4.81
CA GLU A 452 23.60 25.81 4.47
C GLU A 452 23.83 26.11 2.99
N LYS A 453 24.85 25.51 2.38
CA LYS A 453 25.13 25.65 0.95
C LYS A 453 23.99 25.17 0.07
N GLN A 454 23.30 24.08 0.46
CA GLN A 454 22.12 23.61 -0.28
C GLN A 454 20.96 24.60 -0.19
N LEU A 455 20.79 25.26 0.98
CA LEU A 455 19.78 26.31 1.14
C LEU A 455 20.11 27.56 0.32
N GLU A 456 21.38 27.97 0.31
CA GLU A 456 21.88 29.08 -0.52
C GLU A 456 21.66 28.79 -2.01
N ASP A 457 22.01 27.60 -2.51
CA ASP A 457 21.82 27.18 -3.90
C ASP A 457 20.32 27.22 -4.31
N LEU A 458 19.43 27.06 -3.34
CA LEU A 458 17.97 27.13 -3.53
C LEU A 458 17.39 28.53 -3.28
N SER A 459 18.22 29.51 -2.85
CA SER A 459 17.80 30.85 -2.42
C SER A 459 16.74 30.79 -1.29
N ILE A 460 16.93 29.90 -0.31
CA ILE A 460 16.02 29.70 0.82
C ILE A 460 16.76 29.96 2.12
N SER A 461 16.05 30.49 3.12
CA SER A 461 16.53 30.61 4.49
C SER A 461 15.55 30.03 5.49
N ILE A 462 16.07 29.45 6.58
CA ILE A 462 15.25 28.93 7.68
C ILE A 462 14.93 30.07 8.63
N VAL A 463 13.66 30.41 8.75
CA VAL A 463 13.17 31.37 9.74
C VAL A 463 12.86 30.60 11.03
N LYS A 464 13.61 30.89 12.09
CA LYS A 464 13.31 30.33 13.43
C LYS A 464 11.96 30.89 13.90
N LYS A 465 11.00 30.01 14.16
CA LYS A 465 9.77 30.42 14.88
C LYS A 465 10.17 30.93 16.28
N LYS A 466 9.71 32.12 16.62
CA LYS A 466 9.87 32.68 17.98
C LYS A 466 9.05 31.90 18.98
#